data_71e953f67a0f6cdfbcb68463fa442663
#
_entry.id   71e953f67a0f6cdfbcb68463fa442663
#
_cell.length_a   1.000
_cell.length_b   1.000
_cell.length_c   1.000
_cell.angle_alpha   90.00
_cell.angle_beta   90.00
_cell.angle_gamma   90.00
#
_symmetry.space_group_name_H-M   'P 1'
#
loop_
_entity.id
_entity.type
_entity.pdbx_description
1 polymer ?
#
loop_
_entity_poly.entity_id
_entity_poly.type
_entity_poly.pdbx_seq_one_letter_code
_entity_poly.pdbx_strand_id
1 'polypeptide(L)'
;MPTYTRSIPPARSAALFVTAMLITSARPIVGAAQTSPHASVGAHTTVVPGEVAELIARGDRASVARQPAQALALYEQALQRDSMAFDALWRASRELVDLGEFETDRKVQTARYAKAEVYARRAMAEHPEQADVHFHVSRAVGRTAMAASARDRVKYAVEVRTHAVDALARDPKHAGALHIVGVWNAEVMRLNGIARAFAKAFMGGKIMGTASWAEAVRCLEQAVAIEPERLIHRLDLARIYRDMGRTDDARTSYQAALAAPLLDANDEHYRRAAEEELRALR
;
A
#
# COMPACT_ATOMS: atom_id res chain seq x y z
N MET A 1 -10.08 -20.99 40.09
CA MET A 1 -9.71 -21.02 38.63
C MET A 1 -9.31 -19.62 38.25
N PRO A 2 -8.04 -19.32 37.96
CA PRO A 2 -7.60 -17.99 37.55
C PRO A 2 -7.81 -17.79 36.06
N THR A 3 -8.55 -16.76 35.68
CA THR A 3 -8.77 -16.30 34.32
C THR A 3 -7.50 -15.64 33.80
N TYR A 4 -6.89 -16.28 32.84
CA TYR A 4 -5.68 -15.79 32.13
C TYR A 4 -6.11 -14.72 31.11
N THR A 5 -6.05 -13.45 31.50
CA THR A 5 -6.19 -12.33 30.56
C THR A 5 -4.88 -12.16 29.80
N ARG A 6 -4.84 -12.65 28.56
CA ARG A 6 -3.78 -12.35 27.61
C ARG A 6 -3.88 -10.89 27.20
N SER A 7 -3.00 -10.06 27.76
CA SER A 7 -2.78 -8.69 27.29
C SER A 7 -2.15 -8.75 25.90
N ILE A 8 -2.91 -8.30 24.91
CA ILE A 8 -2.41 -8.04 23.54
C ILE A 8 -1.53 -6.79 23.65
N PRO A 9 -0.26 -6.85 23.22
CA PRO A 9 0.58 -5.66 23.21
C PRO A 9 0.01 -4.64 22.23
N PRO A 10 0.09 -3.32 22.53
CA PRO A 10 -0.35 -2.28 21.63
C PRO A 10 0.42 -2.40 20.30
N ALA A 11 -0.29 -2.21 19.19
CA ALA A 11 0.26 -2.20 17.87
C ALA A 11 1.48 -1.26 17.82
N ARG A 12 2.67 -1.85 17.85
CA ARG A 12 3.93 -1.12 17.70
C ARG A 12 4.02 -0.66 16.26
N SER A 13 3.46 0.52 15.99
CA SER A 13 3.74 1.28 14.78
C SER A 13 5.26 1.39 14.63
N ALA A 14 5.76 0.78 13.60
CA ALA A 14 6.95 1.06 12.80
C ALA A 14 8.08 1.94 13.39
N ALA A 15 8.56 1.65 14.60
CA ALA A 15 9.79 2.22 15.13
C ALA A 15 11.00 1.28 14.87
N LEU A 16 11.10 0.64 13.69
CA LEU A 16 12.16 -0.32 13.33
C LEU A 16 12.92 0.11 12.08
N PHE A 17 13.32 1.39 12.05
CA PHE A 17 14.10 1.88 10.90
C PHE A 17 15.62 1.89 11.10
N VAL A 18 16.18 1.65 12.28
CA VAL A 18 17.64 1.62 12.45
C VAL A 18 18.03 0.71 13.60
N THR A 19 18.49 -0.49 13.35
CA THR A 19 19.58 -1.11 14.13
C THR A 19 20.22 -2.24 13.30
N ALA A 20 21.56 -2.24 13.31
CA ALA A 20 22.50 -3.20 12.77
C ALA A 20 22.96 -3.00 11.33
N MET A 21 24.09 -2.30 11.23
CA MET A 21 25.04 -2.38 10.13
C MET A 21 26.21 -3.23 10.62
N LEU A 22 26.34 -4.44 10.10
CA LEU A 22 27.60 -5.18 10.10
C LEU A 22 27.89 -5.63 8.68
N ILE A 23 29.07 -5.24 8.22
CA ILE A 23 29.60 -5.44 6.89
C ILE A 23 30.17 -6.86 6.83
N THR A 24 29.71 -7.67 5.88
CA THR A 24 30.49 -8.81 5.39
C THR A 24 30.40 -8.86 3.87
N SER A 25 31.56 -8.75 3.28
CA SER A 25 31.83 -8.88 1.86
C SER A 25 31.70 -10.33 1.41
N ALA A 26 30.91 -10.65 0.38
CA ALA A 26 30.95 -11.92 -0.32
C ALA A 26 31.02 -11.68 -1.84
N ARG A 27 31.93 -12.42 -2.45
CA ARG A 27 32.36 -12.39 -3.86
C ARG A 27 31.27 -12.91 -4.81
N PRO A 28 31.31 -12.53 -6.10
CA PRO A 28 30.37 -13.07 -7.10
C PRO A 28 30.84 -14.46 -7.58
N ILE A 29 29.89 -15.38 -7.65
CA ILE A 29 30.05 -16.67 -8.33
C ILE A 29 29.47 -16.50 -9.74
N VAL A 30 30.34 -16.67 -10.73
CA VAL A 30 29.98 -16.77 -12.15
C VAL A 30 29.44 -18.19 -12.37
N GLY A 31 28.19 -18.31 -12.75
CA GLY A 31 27.54 -19.56 -13.13
C GLY A 31 27.12 -19.54 -14.60
N ALA A 32 27.52 -20.58 -15.32
CA ALA A 32 27.41 -20.76 -16.74
C ALA A 32 25.95 -20.83 -17.26
N ALA A 33 25.75 -20.26 -18.43
CA ALA A 33 24.50 -20.38 -19.21
C ALA A 33 24.29 -21.83 -19.67
N GLN A 34 23.13 -22.41 -19.31
CA GLN A 34 22.62 -23.62 -19.94
C GLN A 34 21.47 -23.23 -20.87
N THR A 35 21.68 -23.48 -22.14
CA THR A 35 20.66 -23.42 -23.19
C THR A 35 19.74 -24.61 -23.07
N SER A 36 18.44 -24.41 -22.85
CA SER A 36 17.41 -25.46 -22.92
C SER A 36 16.51 -25.24 -24.15
N PRO A 37 16.01 -26.32 -24.76
CA PRO A 37 15.43 -26.30 -26.09
C PRO A 37 14.01 -25.72 -26.13
N HIS A 38 13.64 -25.21 -27.29
CA HIS A 38 12.33 -24.67 -27.65
C HIS A 38 11.19 -25.57 -27.18
N ALA A 39 10.39 -25.07 -26.23
CA ALA A 39 9.08 -25.64 -25.92
C ALA A 39 8.05 -25.14 -26.94
N SER A 40 7.25 -26.07 -27.40
CA SER A 40 6.17 -25.98 -28.36
C SER A 40 5.28 -24.75 -28.21
N VAL A 41 4.98 -24.12 -29.34
CA VAL A 41 3.95 -23.12 -29.54
C VAL A 41 2.62 -23.64 -29.00
N GLY A 42 2.23 -23.14 -27.83
CA GLY A 42 0.90 -23.40 -27.25
C GLY A 42 -0.19 -22.79 -28.15
N ALA A 43 -1.25 -23.53 -28.35
CA ALA A 43 -2.42 -23.12 -29.11
C ALA A 43 -2.86 -21.71 -28.68
N HIS A 44 -2.86 -20.77 -29.61
CA HIS A 44 -3.46 -19.46 -29.44
C HIS A 44 -4.96 -19.65 -29.23
N THR A 45 -5.39 -19.65 -27.94
CA THR A 45 -6.80 -19.55 -27.62
C THR A 45 -7.25 -18.19 -28.14
N THR A 46 -8.15 -18.16 -29.11
CA THR A 46 -8.74 -16.92 -29.62
C THR A 46 -9.42 -16.20 -28.45
N VAL A 47 -8.82 -15.09 -28.04
CA VAL A 47 -9.37 -14.22 -26.97
C VAL A 47 -10.69 -13.66 -27.49
N VAL A 48 -11.79 -13.95 -26.81
CA VAL A 48 -13.09 -13.32 -27.05
C VAL A 48 -13.16 -12.06 -26.18
N PRO A 49 -13.09 -10.86 -26.77
CA PRO A 49 -13.04 -9.61 -25.96
C PRO A 49 -14.19 -9.47 -24.97
N GLY A 50 -15.38 -10.00 -25.30
CA GLY A 50 -16.53 -10.00 -24.41
C GLY A 50 -16.34 -10.88 -23.15
N GLU A 51 -15.59 -11.98 -23.23
CA GLU A 51 -15.33 -12.86 -22.08
C GLU A 51 -14.44 -12.18 -21.04
N VAL A 52 -13.39 -11.48 -21.48
CA VAL A 52 -12.50 -10.73 -20.58
C VAL A 52 -13.26 -9.62 -19.86
N ALA A 53 -14.04 -8.84 -20.61
CA ALA A 53 -14.86 -7.75 -20.05
C ALA A 53 -15.88 -8.29 -19.03
N GLU A 54 -16.53 -9.42 -19.31
CA GLU A 54 -17.50 -10.04 -18.38
C GLU A 54 -16.82 -10.51 -17.09
N LEU A 55 -15.63 -11.13 -17.18
CA LEU A 55 -14.85 -11.55 -16.01
C LEU A 55 -14.48 -10.34 -15.13
N ILE A 56 -14.04 -9.23 -15.75
CA ILE A 56 -13.73 -8.00 -15.04
C ILE A 56 -14.99 -7.44 -14.36
N ALA A 57 -16.10 -7.35 -15.08
CA ALA A 57 -17.36 -6.85 -14.51
C ALA A 57 -17.87 -7.71 -13.33
N ARG A 58 -17.70 -9.02 -13.41
CA ARG A 58 -18.01 -9.91 -12.27
C ARG A 58 -17.07 -9.69 -11.10
N GLY A 59 -15.78 -9.49 -11.39
CA GLY A 59 -14.77 -9.11 -10.39
C GLY A 59 -15.14 -7.80 -9.68
N ASP A 60 -15.57 -6.79 -10.44
CA ASP A 60 -16.00 -5.50 -9.89
C ASP A 60 -17.21 -5.67 -8.95
N ARG A 61 -18.20 -6.48 -9.33
CA ARG A 61 -19.33 -6.81 -8.44
C ARG A 61 -18.89 -7.48 -7.14
N ALA A 62 -17.94 -8.42 -7.22
CA ALA A 62 -17.38 -9.08 -6.03
C ALA A 62 -16.59 -8.12 -5.14
N SER A 63 -15.82 -7.19 -5.74
CA SER A 63 -15.08 -6.16 -5.02
C SER A 63 -16.03 -5.21 -4.27
N VAL A 64 -17.08 -4.71 -4.94
CA VAL A 64 -18.13 -3.89 -4.30
C VAL A 64 -18.83 -4.65 -3.17
N ALA A 65 -19.02 -5.97 -3.32
CA ALA A 65 -19.55 -6.85 -2.27
C ALA A 65 -18.53 -7.13 -1.14
N ARG A 66 -17.35 -6.50 -1.16
CA ARG A 66 -16.26 -6.69 -0.20
C ARG A 66 -15.76 -8.14 -0.13
N GLN A 67 -15.69 -8.79 -1.28
CA GLN A 67 -15.22 -10.17 -1.46
C GLN A 67 -13.88 -10.20 -2.24
N PRO A 68 -12.77 -9.69 -1.68
CA PRO A 68 -11.54 -9.46 -2.42
C PRO A 68 -10.91 -10.74 -2.98
N ALA A 69 -11.07 -11.88 -2.30
CA ALA A 69 -10.56 -13.16 -2.81
C ALA A 69 -11.31 -13.63 -4.06
N GLN A 70 -12.63 -13.44 -4.11
CA GLN A 70 -13.45 -13.77 -5.27
C GLN A 70 -13.17 -12.78 -6.42
N ALA A 71 -13.06 -11.49 -6.12
CA ALA A 71 -12.70 -10.47 -7.09
C ALA A 71 -11.35 -10.77 -7.75
N LEU A 72 -10.32 -11.05 -6.93
CA LEU A 72 -8.99 -11.42 -7.41
C LEU A 72 -9.04 -12.64 -8.35
N ALA A 73 -9.75 -13.71 -7.95
CA ALA A 73 -9.85 -14.92 -8.77
C ALA A 73 -10.47 -14.63 -10.16
N LEU A 74 -11.44 -13.73 -10.24
CA LEU A 74 -12.08 -13.33 -11.50
C LEU A 74 -11.14 -12.45 -12.37
N TYR A 75 -10.43 -11.50 -11.77
CA TYR A 75 -9.42 -10.71 -12.49
C TYR A 75 -8.26 -11.57 -12.99
N GLU A 76 -7.83 -12.57 -12.21
CA GLU A 76 -6.77 -13.49 -12.65
C GLU A 76 -7.25 -14.42 -13.77
N GLN A 77 -8.53 -14.83 -13.79
CA GLN A 77 -9.10 -15.53 -14.93
C GLN A 77 -9.11 -14.64 -16.18
N ALA A 78 -9.44 -13.35 -16.06
CA ALA A 78 -9.34 -12.40 -17.15
C ALA A 78 -7.89 -12.30 -17.67
N LEU A 79 -6.90 -12.24 -16.76
CA LEU A 79 -5.47 -12.21 -17.10
C LEU A 79 -4.94 -13.51 -17.73
N GLN A 80 -5.59 -14.64 -17.48
CA GLN A 80 -5.29 -15.90 -18.18
C GLN A 80 -5.77 -15.88 -19.64
N ARG A 81 -6.84 -15.14 -19.95
CA ARG A 81 -7.38 -14.95 -21.30
C ARG A 81 -6.59 -13.89 -22.07
N ASP A 82 -6.41 -12.74 -21.42
CA ASP A 82 -5.61 -11.63 -21.94
C ASP A 82 -4.65 -11.15 -20.86
N SER A 83 -3.41 -11.56 -20.98
CA SER A 83 -2.37 -11.25 -19.99
C SER A 83 -2.07 -9.75 -19.88
N MET A 84 -2.46 -8.94 -20.85
CA MET A 84 -2.25 -7.49 -20.91
C MET A 84 -3.56 -6.71 -20.65
N ALA A 85 -4.64 -7.37 -20.24
CA ALA A 85 -5.89 -6.70 -19.88
C ALA A 85 -5.64 -5.68 -18.77
N PHE A 86 -5.47 -4.44 -19.17
CA PHE A 86 -5.12 -3.31 -18.31
C PHE A 86 -6.01 -3.21 -17.08
N ASP A 87 -7.32 -3.25 -17.31
CA ASP A 87 -8.32 -3.16 -16.26
C ASP A 87 -8.24 -4.28 -15.22
N ALA A 88 -7.87 -5.49 -15.64
CA ALA A 88 -7.67 -6.62 -14.73
C ALA A 88 -6.35 -6.50 -13.95
N LEU A 89 -5.29 -5.96 -14.55
CA LEU A 89 -3.98 -5.82 -13.91
C LEU A 89 -4.03 -4.94 -12.67
N TRP A 90 -4.51 -3.71 -12.78
CA TRP A 90 -4.51 -2.81 -11.62
C TRP A 90 -5.54 -3.22 -10.56
N ARG A 91 -6.69 -3.78 -10.98
CA ARG A 91 -7.69 -4.31 -10.05
C ARG A 91 -7.16 -5.51 -9.27
N ALA A 92 -6.51 -6.48 -9.94
CA ALA A 92 -5.88 -7.61 -9.28
C ALA A 92 -4.77 -7.16 -8.31
N SER A 93 -3.99 -6.14 -8.67
CA SER A 93 -3.01 -5.53 -7.77
C SER A 93 -3.66 -4.97 -6.50
N ARG A 94 -4.79 -4.26 -6.65
CA ARG A 94 -5.56 -3.73 -5.52
C ARG A 94 -5.99 -4.84 -4.57
N GLU A 95 -6.67 -5.86 -5.08
CA GLU A 95 -7.17 -6.97 -4.23
C GLU A 95 -6.04 -7.72 -3.54
N LEU A 96 -4.89 -7.91 -4.20
CA LEU A 96 -3.72 -8.55 -3.60
C LEU A 96 -3.15 -7.74 -2.42
N VAL A 97 -3.14 -6.41 -2.53
CA VAL A 97 -2.75 -5.51 -1.44
C VAL A 97 -3.73 -5.65 -0.28
N ASP A 98 -5.04 -5.61 -0.56
CA ASP A 98 -6.08 -5.69 0.46
C ASP A 98 -6.06 -7.03 1.19
N LEU A 99 -5.91 -8.15 0.47
CA LEU A 99 -5.77 -9.49 1.03
C LEU A 99 -4.46 -9.69 1.81
N GLY A 100 -3.43 -8.95 1.47
CA GLY A 100 -2.13 -9.02 2.16
C GLY A 100 -2.10 -8.23 3.47
N GLU A 101 -2.95 -7.21 3.64
CA GLU A 101 -2.81 -6.26 4.73
C GLU A 101 -3.02 -6.87 6.12
N PHE A 102 -3.98 -7.77 6.24
CA PHE A 102 -4.28 -8.47 7.50
C PHE A 102 -3.94 -9.97 7.45
N GLU A 103 -3.14 -10.38 6.46
CA GLU A 103 -2.64 -11.75 6.39
C GLU A 103 -1.62 -11.99 7.51
N THR A 104 -1.80 -13.09 8.22
CA THR A 104 -0.96 -13.44 9.37
C THR A 104 0.25 -14.31 8.98
N ASP A 105 0.16 -15.08 7.91
CA ASP A 105 1.30 -15.80 7.35
C ASP A 105 2.18 -14.85 6.54
N ARG A 106 3.36 -14.56 7.06
CA ARG A 106 4.32 -13.64 6.42
C ARG A 106 4.77 -14.09 5.04
N LYS A 107 4.82 -15.39 4.75
CA LYS A 107 5.21 -15.88 3.42
C LYS A 107 4.10 -15.58 2.42
N VAL A 108 2.85 -15.85 2.81
CA VAL A 108 1.67 -15.56 2.00
C VAL A 108 1.55 -14.05 1.79
N GLN A 109 1.69 -13.26 2.85
CA GLN A 109 1.67 -11.81 2.79
C GLN A 109 2.71 -11.25 1.80
N THR A 110 3.96 -11.67 1.94
CA THR A 110 5.05 -11.23 1.07
C THR A 110 4.81 -11.63 -0.39
N ALA A 111 4.32 -12.85 -0.63
CA ALA A 111 4.00 -13.32 -1.98
C ALA A 111 2.88 -12.49 -2.63
N ARG A 112 1.83 -12.13 -1.86
CA ARG A 112 0.74 -11.26 -2.34
C ARG A 112 1.26 -9.88 -2.73
N TYR A 113 2.07 -9.25 -1.88
CA TYR A 113 2.61 -7.92 -2.18
C TYR A 113 3.56 -7.92 -3.39
N ALA A 114 4.43 -8.94 -3.51
CA ALA A 114 5.29 -9.08 -4.68
C ALA A 114 4.47 -9.25 -5.97
N LYS A 115 3.39 -10.06 -5.93
CA LYS A 115 2.49 -10.25 -7.07
C LYS A 115 1.71 -8.97 -7.39
N ALA A 116 1.25 -8.24 -6.36
CA ALA A 116 0.59 -6.95 -6.53
C ALA A 116 1.49 -5.94 -7.26
N GLU A 117 2.76 -5.87 -6.85
CA GLU A 117 3.74 -4.99 -7.49
C GLU A 117 3.96 -5.36 -8.96
N VAL A 118 4.09 -6.65 -9.29
CA VAL A 118 4.22 -7.11 -10.68
C VAL A 118 3.02 -6.66 -11.52
N TYR A 119 1.81 -6.84 -11.03
CA TYR A 119 0.61 -6.44 -11.76
C TYR A 119 0.49 -4.92 -11.91
N ALA A 120 0.76 -4.15 -10.86
CA ALA A 120 0.76 -2.69 -10.92
C ALA A 120 1.77 -2.14 -11.94
N ARG A 121 3.01 -2.67 -11.94
CA ARG A 121 4.05 -2.25 -12.89
C ARG A 121 3.70 -2.60 -14.33
N ARG A 122 3.04 -3.75 -14.56
CA ARG A 122 2.56 -4.12 -15.89
C ARG A 122 1.46 -3.17 -16.36
N ALA A 123 0.49 -2.84 -15.49
CA ALA A 123 -0.54 -1.85 -15.80
C ALA A 123 0.08 -0.48 -16.13
N MET A 124 1.09 -0.06 -15.37
CA MET A 124 1.79 1.21 -15.62
C MET A 124 2.57 1.20 -16.94
N ALA A 125 3.11 0.07 -17.37
CA ALA A 125 3.80 -0.04 -18.64
C ALA A 125 2.85 0.13 -19.84
N GLU A 126 1.58 -0.30 -19.71
CA GLU A 126 0.56 -0.14 -20.73
C GLU A 126 0.02 1.30 -20.82
N HIS A 127 -0.21 1.95 -19.66
CA HIS A 127 -0.83 3.27 -19.59
C HIS A 127 -0.11 4.21 -18.60
N PRO A 128 1.15 4.59 -18.88
CA PRO A 128 1.94 5.43 -17.97
C PRO A 128 1.40 6.86 -17.79
N GLU A 129 0.44 7.27 -18.62
CA GLU A 129 -0.22 8.57 -18.54
C GLU A 129 -1.33 8.62 -17.48
N GLN A 130 -1.82 7.48 -16.99
CA GLN A 130 -2.94 7.44 -16.04
C GLN A 130 -2.45 7.62 -14.60
N ALA A 131 -3.16 8.41 -13.81
CA ALA A 131 -2.85 8.65 -12.40
C ALA A 131 -2.96 7.37 -11.55
N ASP A 132 -4.01 6.59 -11.77
CA ASP A 132 -4.31 5.37 -11.02
C ASP A 132 -3.17 4.35 -11.03
N VAL A 133 -2.49 4.16 -12.18
CA VAL A 133 -1.41 3.17 -12.26
C VAL A 133 -0.21 3.55 -11.39
N HIS A 134 0.13 4.84 -11.36
CA HIS A 134 1.17 5.34 -10.45
C HIS A 134 0.76 5.18 -8.99
N PHE A 135 -0.50 5.48 -8.67
CA PHE A 135 -1.05 5.22 -7.33
C PHE A 135 -0.94 3.75 -6.95
N HIS A 136 -1.34 2.81 -7.82
CA HIS A 136 -1.27 1.38 -7.53
C HIS A 136 0.17 0.86 -7.40
N VAL A 137 1.11 1.36 -8.21
CA VAL A 137 2.54 1.06 -8.01
C VAL A 137 3.01 1.57 -6.66
N SER A 138 2.72 2.83 -6.33
CA SER A 138 3.09 3.42 -5.04
C SER A 138 2.55 2.60 -3.87
N ARG A 139 1.30 2.16 -3.93
CA ARG A 139 0.64 1.36 -2.91
C ARG A 139 1.27 -0.03 -2.76
N ALA A 140 1.51 -0.73 -3.87
CA ALA A 140 2.11 -2.07 -3.86
C ALA A 140 3.55 -2.05 -3.37
N VAL A 141 4.37 -1.11 -3.87
CA VAL A 141 5.76 -0.91 -3.44
C VAL A 141 5.83 -0.56 -1.96
N GLY A 142 4.92 0.27 -1.46
CA GLY A 142 4.81 0.60 -0.03
C GLY A 142 4.60 -0.63 0.84
N ARG A 143 3.79 -1.58 0.41
CA ARG A 143 3.57 -2.85 1.11
C ARG A 143 4.76 -3.80 1.01
N THR A 144 5.39 -3.90 -0.15
CA THR A 144 6.64 -4.68 -0.32
C THR A 144 7.76 -4.16 0.60
N ALA A 145 7.84 -2.85 0.79
CA ALA A 145 8.80 -2.22 1.67
C ALA A 145 8.72 -2.71 3.13
N MET A 146 7.54 -3.11 3.60
CA MET A 146 7.36 -3.58 4.98
C MET A 146 8.10 -4.89 5.27
N ALA A 147 8.30 -5.73 4.25
CA ALA A 147 9.06 -6.98 4.35
C ALA A 147 10.57 -6.81 4.08
N ALA A 148 11.00 -5.64 3.62
CA ALA A 148 12.36 -5.37 3.16
C ALA A 148 13.32 -5.06 4.32
N SER A 149 14.65 -5.16 4.04
CA SER A 149 15.69 -4.70 4.95
C SER A 149 15.59 -3.19 5.20
N ALA A 150 16.16 -2.71 6.32
CA ALA A 150 16.17 -1.28 6.65
C ALA A 150 16.76 -0.41 5.53
N ARG A 151 17.80 -0.89 4.85
CA ARG A 151 18.45 -0.21 3.72
C ARG A 151 17.52 -0.12 2.51
N ASP A 152 16.83 -1.21 2.18
CA ASP A 152 15.96 -1.26 1.02
C ASP A 152 14.67 -0.49 1.25
N ARG A 153 14.16 -0.47 2.50
CA ARG A 153 12.99 0.35 2.87
C ARG A 153 13.14 1.82 2.49
N VAL A 154 14.34 2.39 2.59
CA VAL A 154 14.56 3.79 2.21
C VAL A 154 14.47 3.97 0.69
N LYS A 155 14.99 3.01 -0.10
CA LYS A 155 14.82 3.04 -1.56
C LYS A 155 13.34 2.97 -1.93
N TYR A 156 12.61 2.04 -1.30
CA TYR A 156 11.16 1.91 -1.47
C TYR A 156 10.41 3.18 -1.04
N ALA A 157 10.80 3.80 0.07
CA ALA A 157 10.18 5.05 0.51
C ALA A 157 10.33 6.18 -0.51
N VAL A 158 11.48 6.29 -1.16
CA VAL A 158 11.69 7.23 -2.28
C VAL A 158 10.79 6.89 -3.45
N GLU A 159 10.72 5.62 -3.83
CA GLU A 159 9.91 5.15 -4.95
C GLU A 159 8.41 5.35 -4.70
N VAL A 160 7.92 5.00 -3.51
CA VAL A 160 6.54 5.26 -3.07
C VAL A 160 6.16 6.72 -3.26
N ARG A 161 7.00 7.64 -2.74
CA ARG A 161 6.73 9.06 -2.88
C ARG A 161 6.78 9.52 -4.34
N THR A 162 7.73 9.03 -5.11
CA THR A 162 7.87 9.39 -6.53
C THR A 162 6.59 9.04 -7.29
N HIS A 163 6.13 7.81 -7.20
CA HIS A 163 4.92 7.39 -7.88
C HIS A 163 3.65 8.09 -7.34
N ALA A 164 3.54 8.32 -6.03
CA ALA A 164 2.41 9.08 -5.49
C ALA A 164 2.38 10.53 -6.02
N VAL A 165 3.54 11.18 -6.13
CA VAL A 165 3.65 12.53 -6.72
C VAL A 165 3.39 12.51 -8.22
N ASP A 166 3.84 11.47 -8.93
CA ASP A 166 3.54 11.28 -10.35
C ASP A 166 2.04 11.10 -10.62
N ALA A 167 1.33 10.40 -9.72
CA ALA A 167 -0.13 10.33 -9.76
C ALA A 167 -0.76 11.71 -9.58
N LEU A 168 -0.30 12.50 -8.59
CA LEU A 168 -0.81 13.85 -8.34
C LEU A 168 -0.46 14.85 -9.45
N ALA A 169 0.62 14.65 -10.18
CA ALA A 169 0.96 15.46 -11.35
C ALA A 169 -0.04 15.26 -12.51
N ARG A 170 -0.67 14.08 -12.59
CA ARG A 170 -1.69 13.73 -13.58
C ARG A 170 -3.10 14.05 -13.12
N ASP A 171 -3.40 13.74 -11.85
CA ASP A 171 -4.64 14.09 -11.19
C ASP A 171 -4.37 14.71 -9.81
N PRO A 172 -4.36 16.04 -9.69
CA PRO A 172 -4.13 16.74 -8.42
C PRO A 172 -5.19 16.45 -7.34
N LYS A 173 -6.34 15.87 -7.73
CA LYS A 173 -7.43 15.47 -6.82
C LYS A 173 -7.50 13.97 -6.57
N HIS A 174 -6.48 13.21 -6.91
CA HIS A 174 -6.44 11.78 -6.64
C HIS A 174 -6.31 11.52 -5.13
N ALA A 175 -7.42 11.24 -4.46
CA ALA A 175 -7.49 11.11 -2.99
C ALA A 175 -6.53 10.05 -2.43
N GLY A 176 -6.45 8.88 -3.09
CA GLY A 176 -5.52 7.81 -2.69
C GLY A 176 -4.05 8.23 -2.76
N ALA A 177 -3.65 8.99 -3.78
CA ALA A 177 -2.28 9.49 -3.90
C ALA A 177 -1.98 10.59 -2.85
N LEU A 178 -2.92 11.48 -2.58
CA LEU A 178 -2.84 12.45 -1.46
C LEU A 178 -2.67 11.71 -0.14
N HIS A 179 -3.47 10.68 0.11
CA HIS A 179 -3.35 9.86 1.31
C HIS A 179 -1.93 9.27 1.44
N ILE A 180 -1.39 8.64 0.38
CA ILE A 180 -0.03 8.07 0.42
C ILE A 180 1.02 9.14 0.71
N VAL A 181 0.95 10.32 0.07
CA VAL A 181 1.89 11.43 0.34
C VAL A 181 1.76 11.90 1.79
N GLY A 182 0.55 12.00 2.32
CA GLY A 182 0.30 12.38 3.71
C GLY A 182 0.91 11.38 4.70
N VAL A 183 0.62 10.09 4.54
CA VAL A 183 1.18 9.02 5.38
C VAL A 183 2.70 8.96 5.25
N TRP A 184 3.24 9.08 4.04
CA TRP A 184 4.68 9.10 3.81
C TRP A 184 5.37 10.23 4.59
N ASN A 185 4.81 11.45 4.57
CA ASN A 185 5.33 12.57 5.34
C ASN A 185 5.33 12.25 6.85
N ALA A 186 4.23 11.70 7.37
CA ALA A 186 4.11 11.32 8.77
C ALA A 186 5.14 10.24 9.16
N GLU A 187 5.33 9.19 8.34
CA GLU A 187 6.30 8.13 8.61
C GLU A 187 7.74 8.68 8.67
N VAL A 188 8.11 9.58 7.78
CA VAL A 188 9.42 10.24 7.83
C VAL A 188 9.56 11.10 9.09
N MET A 189 8.50 11.81 9.50
CA MET A 189 8.50 12.63 10.72
C MET A 189 8.55 11.80 12.00
N ARG A 190 8.03 10.56 12.01
CA ARG A 190 8.12 9.60 13.12
C ARG A 190 9.52 9.05 13.33
N LEU A 191 10.41 9.13 12.33
CA LEU A 191 11.80 8.72 12.48
C LEU A 191 12.47 9.58 13.57
N ASN A 192 13.25 8.94 14.45
CA ASN A 192 14.07 9.69 15.40
C ASN A 192 15.11 10.56 14.66
N GLY A 193 15.63 11.57 15.34
CA GLY A 193 16.53 12.56 14.73
C GLY A 193 17.75 11.97 14.03
N ILE A 194 18.32 10.89 14.60
CA ILE A 194 19.50 10.21 14.05
C ILE A 194 19.12 9.46 12.77
N ALA A 195 18.04 8.67 12.81
CA ALA A 195 17.57 7.92 11.65
C ALA A 195 17.17 8.86 10.49
N ARG A 196 16.52 9.97 10.81
CA ARG A 196 16.14 10.98 9.83
C ARG A 196 17.36 11.69 9.24
N ALA A 197 18.37 12.04 10.06
CA ALA A 197 19.61 12.63 9.58
C ALA A 197 20.37 11.66 8.67
N PHE A 198 20.44 10.38 9.02
CA PHE A 198 21.05 9.33 8.20
C PHE A 198 20.31 9.14 6.86
N ALA A 199 18.98 8.99 6.89
CA ALA A 199 18.17 8.89 5.69
C ALA A 199 18.36 10.11 4.76
N LYS A 200 18.48 11.30 5.35
CA LYS A 200 18.72 12.56 4.65
C LYS A 200 20.12 12.62 4.01
N ALA A 201 21.16 12.13 4.69
CA ALA A 201 22.54 12.23 4.23
C ALA A 201 22.90 11.20 3.14
N PHE A 202 22.36 9.99 3.23
CA PHE A 202 22.90 8.85 2.46
C PHE A 202 21.94 8.24 1.44
N MET A 203 20.62 8.54 1.47
CA MET A 203 19.65 7.70 0.78
C MET A 203 18.48 8.44 0.09
N GLY A 204 18.69 9.63 -0.38
CA GLY A 204 17.64 10.42 -1.07
C GLY A 204 17.39 11.77 -0.41
N GLY A 205 18.43 12.38 0.08
CA GLY A 205 18.46 13.52 0.99
C GLY A 205 17.56 14.70 0.64
N LYS A 206 17.39 15.00 -0.64
CA LYS A 206 16.48 16.07 -1.05
C LYS A 206 15.02 15.70 -0.75
N ILE A 207 14.59 14.47 -1.08
CA ILE A 207 13.21 14.01 -0.93
C ILE A 207 12.84 13.85 0.55
N MET A 208 13.66 13.15 1.33
CA MET A 208 13.42 12.95 2.77
C MET A 208 13.44 14.25 3.57
N GLY A 209 14.20 15.25 3.09
CA GLY A 209 14.30 16.56 3.72
C GLY A 209 13.07 17.45 3.57
N THR A 210 12.16 17.12 2.67
CA THR A 210 10.91 17.89 2.46
C THR A 210 9.76 17.45 3.35
N ALA A 211 9.91 16.35 4.08
CA ALA A 211 8.84 15.82 4.93
C ALA A 211 8.51 16.77 6.09
N SER A 212 7.23 16.96 6.34
CA SER A 212 6.73 17.79 7.43
C SER A 212 5.36 17.31 7.91
N TRP A 213 5.05 17.57 9.19
CA TRP A 213 3.72 17.36 9.74
C TRP A 213 2.65 18.22 9.05
N ALA A 214 3.00 19.43 8.66
CA ALA A 214 2.07 20.32 7.95
C ALA A 214 1.63 19.72 6.61
N GLU A 215 2.58 19.17 5.85
CA GLU A 215 2.27 18.52 4.57
C GLU A 215 1.50 17.21 4.77
N ALA A 216 1.80 16.43 5.83
CA ALA A 216 1.06 15.24 6.19
C ALA A 216 -0.43 15.56 6.43
N VAL A 217 -0.70 16.57 7.26
CA VAL A 217 -2.07 17.02 7.58
C VAL A 217 -2.76 17.55 6.31
N ARG A 218 -2.11 18.46 5.58
CA ARG A 218 -2.69 19.06 4.38
C ARG A 218 -3.16 18.00 3.36
N CYS A 219 -2.32 17.01 3.10
CA CYS A 219 -2.62 15.96 2.14
C CYS A 219 -3.78 15.07 2.63
N LEU A 220 -3.79 14.69 3.91
CA LEU A 220 -4.86 13.85 4.46
C LEU A 220 -6.19 14.61 4.57
N GLU A 221 -6.17 15.90 4.95
CA GLU A 221 -7.37 16.74 4.95
C GLU A 221 -7.97 16.86 3.55
N GLN A 222 -7.12 17.03 2.52
CA GLN A 222 -7.58 17.04 1.13
C GLN A 222 -8.15 15.68 0.70
N ALA A 223 -7.50 14.57 1.05
CA ALA A 223 -8.03 13.23 0.77
C ALA A 223 -9.42 13.02 1.41
N VAL A 224 -9.58 13.43 2.67
CA VAL A 224 -10.88 13.41 3.38
C VAL A 224 -11.92 14.30 2.71
N ALA A 225 -11.52 15.48 2.21
CA ALA A 225 -12.46 16.39 1.54
C ALA A 225 -12.94 15.85 0.20
N ILE A 226 -12.10 15.09 -0.52
CA ILE A 226 -12.43 14.48 -1.81
C ILE A 226 -13.25 13.19 -1.62
N GLU A 227 -12.83 12.33 -0.69
CA GLU A 227 -13.50 11.07 -0.37
C GLU A 227 -13.93 11.04 1.11
N PRO A 228 -14.98 11.79 1.49
CA PRO A 228 -15.36 11.95 2.90
C PRO A 228 -15.88 10.68 3.55
N GLU A 229 -16.28 9.68 2.78
CA GLU A 229 -16.78 8.40 3.28
C GLU A 229 -15.69 7.34 3.45
N ARG A 230 -14.46 7.61 2.98
CA ARG A 230 -13.33 6.67 3.12
C ARG A 230 -12.81 6.67 4.57
N LEU A 231 -13.12 5.60 5.29
CA LEU A 231 -12.75 5.44 6.69
C LEU A 231 -11.24 5.59 6.92
N ILE A 232 -10.41 4.95 6.07
CA ILE A 232 -8.95 4.93 6.26
C ILE A 232 -8.32 6.33 6.20
N HIS A 233 -8.86 7.26 5.39
CA HIS A 233 -8.33 8.63 5.33
C HIS A 233 -8.51 9.35 6.68
N ARG A 234 -9.67 9.19 7.30
CA ARG A 234 -9.98 9.78 8.62
C ARG A 234 -9.17 9.12 9.74
N LEU A 235 -9.02 7.80 9.69
CA LEU A 235 -8.22 7.05 10.67
C LEU A 235 -6.76 7.51 10.67
N ASP A 236 -6.14 7.61 9.49
CA ASP A 236 -4.74 8.02 9.41
C ASP A 236 -4.55 9.51 9.70
N LEU A 237 -5.52 10.36 9.36
CA LEU A 237 -5.52 11.76 9.79
C LEU A 237 -5.59 11.88 11.33
N ALA A 238 -6.44 11.08 11.97
CA ALA A 238 -6.53 11.02 13.43
C ALA A 238 -5.21 10.60 14.08
N ARG A 239 -4.54 9.59 13.52
CA ARG A 239 -3.21 9.14 13.96
C ARG A 239 -2.17 10.24 13.85
N ILE A 240 -2.18 11.01 12.76
CA ILE A 240 -1.28 12.14 12.55
C ILE A 240 -1.54 13.24 13.57
N TYR A 241 -2.79 13.62 13.81
CA TYR A 241 -3.13 14.60 14.83
C TYR A 241 -2.70 14.15 16.24
N ARG A 242 -2.92 12.87 16.59
CA ARG A 242 -2.44 12.29 17.83
C ARG A 242 -0.92 12.42 17.99
N ASP A 243 -0.18 12.06 16.95
CA ASP A 243 1.30 12.10 16.97
C ASP A 243 1.84 13.54 17.07
N MET A 244 1.05 14.53 16.65
CA MET A 244 1.33 15.95 16.83
C MET A 244 0.88 16.50 18.18
N GLY A 245 0.21 15.70 19.03
CA GLY A 245 -0.37 16.16 20.29
C GLY A 245 -1.66 16.97 20.14
N ARG A 246 -2.26 16.99 18.94
CA ARG A 246 -3.55 17.64 18.64
C ARG A 246 -4.71 16.72 19.04
N THR A 247 -4.89 16.52 20.34
CA THR A 247 -5.79 15.49 20.90
C THR A 247 -7.25 15.67 20.49
N ASP A 248 -7.76 16.92 20.46
CA ASP A 248 -9.16 17.17 20.12
C ASP A 248 -9.44 16.93 18.64
N ASP A 249 -8.52 17.33 17.77
CA ASP A 249 -8.59 17.04 16.33
C ASP A 249 -8.52 15.53 16.06
N ALA A 250 -7.63 14.82 16.78
CA ALA A 250 -7.53 13.37 16.70
C ALA A 250 -8.84 12.70 17.12
N ARG A 251 -9.43 13.13 18.24
CA ARG A 251 -10.72 12.62 18.74
C ARG A 251 -11.83 12.82 17.71
N THR A 252 -11.93 14.02 17.15
CA THR A 252 -12.93 14.34 16.14
C THR A 252 -12.76 13.46 14.90
N SER A 253 -11.53 13.26 14.44
CA SER A 253 -11.23 12.45 13.26
C SER A 253 -11.50 10.95 13.50
N TYR A 254 -11.18 10.40 14.70
CA TYR A 254 -11.54 9.02 15.06
C TYR A 254 -13.06 8.84 15.10
N GLN A 255 -13.81 9.77 15.70
CA GLN A 255 -15.27 9.70 15.75
C GLN A 255 -15.88 9.74 14.35
N ALA A 256 -15.34 10.58 13.48
CA ALA A 256 -15.75 10.65 12.08
C ALA A 256 -15.40 9.36 11.29
N ALA A 257 -14.27 8.72 11.59
CA ALA A 257 -13.92 7.41 11.03
C ALA A 257 -14.92 6.33 11.46
N LEU A 258 -15.32 6.32 12.75
CA LEU A 258 -16.31 5.37 13.26
C LEU A 258 -17.72 5.55 12.68
N ALA A 259 -18.07 6.77 12.29
CA ALA A 259 -19.34 7.10 11.67
C ALA A 259 -19.37 6.79 10.15
N ALA A 260 -18.19 6.57 9.53
CA ALA A 260 -18.10 6.30 8.09
C ALA A 260 -18.72 4.94 7.72
N PRO A 261 -19.31 4.80 6.51
CA PRO A 261 -19.77 3.51 6.02
C PRO A 261 -18.60 2.54 5.79
N LEU A 262 -18.91 1.24 5.72
CA LEU A 262 -17.94 0.22 5.35
C LEU A 262 -17.97 0.04 3.83
N LEU A 263 -17.03 0.61 3.13
CA LEU A 263 -16.92 0.57 1.68
C LEU A 263 -15.91 -0.47 1.21
N ASP A 264 -14.79 -0.59 1.90
CA ASP A 264 -13.68 -1.47 1.54
C ASP A 264 -13.67 -2.77 2.36
N ALA A 265 -12.99 -3.78 1.83
CA ALA A 265 -12.88 -5.10 2.44
C ALA A 265 -12.25 -5.04 3.85
N ASN A 266 -11.34 -4.09 4.07
CA ASN A 266 -10.57 -3.95 5.29
C ASN A 266 -11.17 -2.98 6.32
N ASP A 267 -12.29 -2.32 6.01
CA ASP A 267 -12.88 -1.29 6.87
C ASP A 267 -13.31 -1.79 8.25
N GLU A 268 -13.71 -3.05 8.37
CA GLU A 268 -13.99 -3.68 9.66
C GLU A 268 -12.76 -3.69 10.59
N HIS A 269 -11.58 -3.94 10.03
CA HIS A 269 -10.32 -3.90 10.78
C HIS A 269 -9.95 -2.48 11.16
N TYR A 270 -10.11 -1.54 10.25
CA TYR A 270 -9.83 -0.13 10.49
C TYR A 270 -10.79 0.48 11.50
N ARG A 271 -12.08 0.10 11.47
CA ARG A 271 -13.07 0.53 12.48
C ARG A 271 -12.68 0.07 13.87
N ARG A 272 -12.31 -1.20 14.03
CA ARG A 272 -11.84 -1.73 15.32
C ARG A 272 -10.59 -1.00 15.82
N ALA A 273 -9.64 -0.73 14.92
CA ALA A 273 -8.45 0.06 15.26
C ALA A 273 -8.83 1.48 15.70
N ALA A 274 -9.75 2.14 15.01
CA ALA A 274 -10.24 3.48 15.38
C ALA A 274 -10.89 3.47 16.78
N GLU A 275 -11.69 2.45 17.10
CA GLU A 275 -12.32 2.30 18.44
C GLU A 275 -11.28 2.12 19.55
N GLU A 276 -10.28 1.27 19.32
CA GLU A 276 -9.23 1.01 20.29
C GLU A 276 -8.34 2.24 20.51
N GLU A 277 -7.95 2.91 19.41
CA GLU A 277 -7.10 4.09 19.46
C GLU A 277 -7.82 5.30 20.06
N LEU A 278 -9.12 5.48 19.80
CA LEU A 278 -9.94 6.52 20.42
C LEU A 278 -10.08 6.30 21.95
N ARG A 279 -10.29 5.05 22.38
CA ARG A 279 -10.35 4.71 23.81
C ARG A 279 -9.02 4.95 24.52
N ALA A 280 -7.91 4.76 23.83
CA ALA A 280 -6.56 4.99 24.36
C ALA A 280 -6.14 6.48 24.33
N LEU A 281 -6.89 7.33 23.64
CA LEU A 281 -6.58 8.74 23.48
C LEU A 281 -6.88 9.51 24.77
N ARG A 282 -5.83 9.99 25.45
CA ARG A 282 -5.88 10.72 26.72
C ARG A 282 -5.81 12.23 26.53
#